data_75ecf2db23d5938752204e9a7d540760
#
_entry.id   75ecf2db23d5938752204e9a7d540760
#
_cell.length_a   1.000
_cell.length_b   1.000
_cell.length_c   1.000
_cell.angle_alpha   90.00
_cell.angle_beta   90.00
_cell.angle_gamma   90.00
#
_symmetry.space_group_name_H-M   'P 1'
#
loop_
_entity.id
_entity.type
_entity.pdbx_description
1 polymer ?
#
loop_
_entity_poly.entity_id
_entity_poly.type
_entity_poly.pdbx_seq_one_letter_code
_entity_poly.pdbx_strand_id
1 'polypeptide(L)'
;MKHILIVIIGIAILMGSTMSGNLAQAGEGSVEKGKELYGAKKCGLCHTVDGSGGKKGGDLSDVGDKRDAEWLTKYMKDPKSLLPEAKMPAFKGSDEELQDLVAYLLSLKKAN
;
A
#
# COMPACT_ATOMS: atom_id res chain seq x y z
N MET A 1 18.80 13.86 -68.97
CA MET A 1 17.75 14.12 -67.97
C MET A 1 17.82 13.05 -66.92
N LYS A 2 18.29 13.42 -65.77
CA LYS A 2 18.52 12.45 -64.70
C LYS A 2 17.40 12.63 -63.71
N HIS A 3 16.55 11.65 -63.62
CA HIS A 3 15.49 11.62 -62.63
C HIS A 3 16.10 11.20 -61.29
N ILE A 4 16.19 12.14 -60.39
CA ILE A 4 16.61 11.84 -59.03
C ILE A 4 15.38 11.29 -58.32
N LEU A 5 15.41 10.00 -58.11
CA LEU A 5 14.42 9.36 -57.27
C LEU A 5 14.79 9.64 -55.80
N ILE A 6 14.03 10.55 -55.22
CA ILE A 6 14.16 10.77 -53.77
C ILE A 6 13.37 9.67 -53.09
N VAL A 7 14.08 8.68 -52.61
CA VAL A 7 13.49 7.69 -51.72
C VAL A 7 13.36 8.32 -50.36
N ILE A 8 12.15 8.73 -50.04
CA ILE A 8 11.85 9.16 -48.66
C ILE A 8 11.70 7.88 -47.86
N ILE A 9 12.76 7.54 -47.15
CA ILE A 9 12.68 6.50 -46.15
C ILE A 9 11.91 7.10 -44.96
N GLY A 10 10.65 6.76 -44.90
CA GLY A 10 9.85 7.07 -43.73
C GLY A 10 10.36 6.25 -42.55
N ILE A 11 11.10 6.91 -41.68
CA ILE A 11 11.41 6.35 -40.39
C ILE A 11 10.12 6.35 -39.59
N ALA A 12 9.44 5.23 -39.57
CA ALA A 12 8.38 5.00 -38.61
C ALA A 12 9.05 4.89 -37.25
N ILE A 13 9.05 6.00 -36.50
CA ILE A 13 9.39 5.96 -35.11
C ILE A 13 8.24 5.21 -34.43
N LEU A 14 8.43 3.92 -34.26
CA LEU A 14 7.61 3.18 -33.32
C LEU A 14 7.93 3.79 -31.95
N MET A 15 7.10 4.70 -31.51
CA MET A 15 7.04 5.04 -30.09
C MET A 15 6.53 3.80 -29.37
N GLY A 16 7.47 2.94 -29.00
CA GLY A 16 7.18 1.95 -28.02
C GLY A 16 6.80 2.68 -26.75
N SER A 17 5.51 2.79 -26.50
CA SER A 17 5.04 3.05 -25.14
C SER A 17 5.57 1.91 -24.29
N THR A 18 6.72 2.14 -23.70
CA THR A 18 7.07 1.36 -22.54
C THR A 18 6.01 1.71 -21.50
N MET A 19 4.93 0.98 -21.52
CA MET A 19 4.18 0.79 -20.31
C MET A 19 5.17 0.21 -19.33
N SER A 20 5.80 1.08 -18.56
CA SER A 20 6.31 0.70 -17.27
C SER A 20 5.07 0.26 -16.51
N GLY A 21 4.63 -0.95 -16.77
CA GLY A 21 3.73 -1.61 -15.88
C GLY A 21 4.46 -1.61 -14.57
N ASN A 22 4.08 -0.70 -13.66
CA ASN A 22 4.21 -1.01 -12.28
C ASN A 22 3.59 -2.38 -12.18
N LEU A 23 4.43 -3.38 -12.16
CA LEU A 23 4.03 -4.65 -11.65
C LEU A 23 3.72 -4.36 -10.18
N ALA A 24 2.49 -3.88 -9.96
CA ALA A 24 1.95 -3.84 -8.64
C ALA A 24 2.16 -5.25 -8.13
N GLN A 25 3.09 -5.40 -7.23
CA GLN A 25 3.30 -6.68 -6.60
C GLN A 25 1.94 -7.09 -6.05
N ALA A 26 1.49 -8.28 -6.39
CA ALA A 26 0.20 -8.77 -5.97
C ALA A 26 0.09 -8.58 -4.46
N GLY A 27 -0.85 -7.73 -4.01
CA GLY A 27 -1.05 -7.39 -2.61
C GLY A 27 -0.52 -6.03 -2.17
N GLU A 28 0.14 -5.25 -3.05
CA GLU A 28 0.56 -3.90 -2.70
C GLU A 28 -0.54 -2.90 -3.03
N GLY A 29 -1.12 -2.34 -1.99
CA GLY A 29 -2.05 -1.22 -2.10
C GLY A 29 -1.33 0.12 -2.12
N SER A 30 -2.10 1.19 -2.15
CA SER A 30 -1.62 2.56 -2.09
C SER A 30 -1.39 2.99 -0.65
N VAL A 31 -0.18 3.44 -0.33
CA VAL A 31 0.17 4.01 0.98
C VAL A 31 -0.70 5.23 1.29
N GLU A 32 -0.92 6.10 0.31
CA GLU A 32 -1.71 7.32 0.50
C GLU A 32 -3.17 7.01 0.81
N LYS A 33 -3.78 6.10 0.04
CA LYS A 33 -5.14 5.64 0.32
C LYS A 33 -5.24 4.93 1.65
N GLY A 34 -4.24 4.15 2.01
CA GLY A 34 -4.18 3.50 3.31
C GLY A 34 -4.13 4.48 4.46
N LYS A 35 -3.39 5.57 4.31
CA LYS A 35 -3.36 6.65 5.30
C LYS A 35 -4.71 7.31 5.46
N GLU A 36 -5.41 7.57 4.35
CA GLU A 36 -6.78 8.10 4.40
C GLU A 36 -7.73 7.15 5.11
N LEU A 37 -7.65 5.85 4.81
CA LEU A 37 -8.45 4.82 5.46
C LEU A 37 -8.16 4.73 6.96
N TYR A 38 -6.91 4.85 7.34
CA TYR A 38 -6.50 4.87 8.74
C TYR A 38 -7.25 5.98 9.51
N GLY A 39 -7.33 7.17 8.93
CA GLY A 39 -8.11 8.26 9.50
C GLY A 39 -9.62 8.02 9.46
N ALA A 40 -10.15 7.59 8.32
CA ALA A 40 -11.58 7.37 8.13
C ALA A 40 -12.14 6.24 9.01
N LYS A 41 -11.37 5.18 9.21
CA LYS A 41 -11.74 4.07 10.07
C LYS A 41 -11.43 4.30 11.55
N LYS A 42 -10.93 5.48 11.88
CA LYS A 42 -10.65 5.93 13.26
C LYS A 42 -9.67 5.03 14.03
N CYS A 43 -8.70 4.48 13.32
CA CYS A 43 -7.66 3.64 13.91
C CYS A 43 -6.85 4.41 14.98
N GLY A 44 -6.65 5.69 14.75
CA GLY A 44 -5.94 6.59 15.67
C GLY A 44 -6.62 6.83 17.02
N LEU A 45 -7.88 6.42 17.19
CA LEU A 45 -8.53 6.50 18.51
C LEU A 45 -7.87 5.54 19.51
N CYS A 46 -7.32 4.44 19.03
CA CYS A 46 -6.69 3.42 19.87
C CYS A 46 -5.19 3.30 19.65
N HIS A 47 -4.71 3.68 18.47
CA HIS A 47 -3.30 3.51 18.09
C HIS A 47 -2.55 4.83 18.02
N THR A 48 -1.29 4.79 18.39
CA THR A 48 -0.37 5.91 18.28
C THR A 48 0.53 5.74 17.05
N VAL A 49 0.69 6.81 16.28
CA VAL A 49 1.69 6.92 15.22
C VAL A 49 2.45 8.22 15.43
N ASP A 50 3.76 8.14 15.54
CA ASP A 50 4.66 9.29 15.75
C ASP A 50 4.21 10.22 16.89
N GLY A 51 3.79 9.63 17.99
CA GLY A 51 3.37 10.35 19.19
C GLY A 51 1.94 10.86 19.17
N SER A 52 1.20 10.67 18.07
CA SER A 52 -0.19 11.12 17.94
C SER A 52 -1.16 9.93 17.97
N GLY A 53 -2.21 10.07 18.76
CA GLY A 53 -3.28 9.07 18.82
C GLY A 53 -3.49 8.47 20.21
N GLY A 54 -4.35 7.45 20.24
CA GLY A 54 -4.68 6.73 21.48
C GLY A 54 -3.62 5.71 21.89
N LYS A 55 -3.71 5.27 23.12
CA LYS A 55 -2.70 4.33 23.69
C LYS A 55 -3.24 2.92 23.92
N LYS A 56 -4.53 2.71 23.71
CA LYS A 56 -5.17 1.42 23.99
C LYS A 56 -4.74 0.29 23.05
N GLY A 57 -4.46 0.61 21.78
CA GLY A 57 -4.11 -0.36 20.75
C GLY A 57 -2.62 -0.54 20.52
N GLY A 58 -1.80 0.17 21.26
CA GLY A 58 -0.35 0.13 21.08
C GLY A 58 0.16 1.07 20.00
N ASP A 59 1.48 1.25 20.01
CA ASP A 59 2.18 2.16 19.11
C ASP A 59 2.48 1.47 17.77
N LEU A 60 2.03 2.07 16.68
CA LEU A 60 2.23 1.57 15.33
C LEU A 60 3.32 2.32 14.56
N SER A 61 4.05 3.22 15.22
CA SER A 61 5.04 4.07 14.55
C SER A 61 6.11 3.30 13.76
N ASP A 62 6.39 2.06 14.16
CA ASP A 62 7.38 1.20 13.52
C ASP A 62 6.83 -0.20 13.19
N VAL A 63 5.53 -0.32 13.04
CA VAL A 63 4.90 -1.63 12.80
C VAL A 63 5.40 -2.29 11.51
N GLY A 64 5.77 -1.50 10.51
CA GLY A 64 6.36 -2.01 9.26
C GLY A 64 7.70 -2.69 9.43
N ASP A 65 8.40 -2.43 10.52
CA ASP A 65 9.65 -3.14 10.89
C ASP A 65 9.38 -4.44 11.65
N LYS A 66 8.21 -4.59 12.23
CA LYS A 66 7.87 -5.71 13.12
C LYS A 66 7.00 -6.77 12.48
N ARG A 67 6.21 -6.41 11.48
CA ARG A 67 5.23 -7.28 10.85
C ARG A 67 5.30 -7.19 9.33
N ASP A 68 4.99 -8.28 8.66
CA ASP A 68 4.90 -8.34 7.20
C ASP A 68 3.46 -8.20 6.71
N ALA A 69 3.30 -8.12 5.39
CA ALA A 69 1.99 -7.93 4.76
C ALA A 69 1.02 -9.08 5.05
N GLU A 70 1.52 -10.30 5.05
CA GLU A 70 0.70 -11.49 5.31
C GLU A 70 0.15 -11.47 6.74
N TRP A 71 1.00 -11.19 7.70
CA TRP A 71 0.59 -11.12 9.10
C TRP A 71 -0.43 -10.00 9.32
N LEU A 72 -0.17 -8.81 8.77
CA LEU A 72 -1.07 -7.66 8.92
C LEU A 72 -2.43 -7.92 8.27
N THR A 73 -2.44 -8.50 7.08
CA THR A 73 -3.67 -8.85 6.37
C THR A 73 -4.51 -9.83 7.19
N LYS A 74 -3.90 -10.87 7.67
CA LYS A 74 -4.57 -11.90 8.48
C LYS A 74 -5.06 -11.35 9.81
N TYR A 75 -4.24 -10.56 10.48
CA TYR A 75 -4.61 -9.93 11.75
C TYR A 75 -5.80 -8.98 11.59
N MET A 76 -5.78 -8.14 10.54
CA MET A 76 -6.85 -7.18 10.30
C MET A 76 -8.19 -7.88 9.97
N LYS A 77 -8.14 -9.01 9.30
CA LYS A 77 -9.35 -9.80 8.98
C LYS A 77 -9.93 -10.50 10.19
N ASP A 78 -9.06 -11.03 11.03
CA ASP A 78 -9.47 -11.79 12.22
C ASP A 78 -8.39 -11.66 13.30
N PRO A 79 -8.45 -10.57 14.09
CA PRO A 79 -7.44 -10.33 15.12
C PRO A 79 -7.28 -11.49 16.11
N LYS A 80 -8.37 -12.13 16.49
CA LYS A 80 -8.33 -13.22 17.48
C LYS A 80 -7.73 -14.50 16.96
N SER A 81 -7.63 -14.67 15.63
CA SER A 81 -6.95 -15.83 15.06
C SER A 81 -5.46 -15.84 15.34
N LEU A 82 -4.84 -14.67 15.49
CA LEU A 82 -3.42 -14.54 15.79
C LEU A 82 -3.16 -14.17 17.25
N LEU A 83 -4.01 -13.36 17.84
CA LEU A 83 -3.95 -12.96 19.24
C LEU A 83 -5.31 -13.22 19.89
N PRO A 84 -5.50 -14.35 20.58
CA PRO A 84 -6.81 -14.72 21.14
C PRO A 84 -7.41 -13.69 22.08
N GLU A 85 -6.57 -12.86 22.71
CA GLU A 85 -7.00 -11.80 23.62
C GLU A 85 -7.20 -10.45 22.96
N ALA A 86 -7.07 -10.38 21.62
CA ALA A 86 -7.24 -9.14 20.89
C ALA A 86 -8.62 -8.55 21.11
N LYS A 87 -8.67 -7.27 21.40
CA LYS A 87 -9.90 -6.50 21.55
C LYS A 87 -10.21 -5.64 20.33
N MET A 88 -9.28 -5.56 19.40
CA MET A 88 -9.47 -4.84 18.15
C MET A 88 -10.57 -5.49 17.33
N PRO A 89 -11.54 -4.72 16.81
CA PRO A 89 -12.55 -5.28 15.90
C PRO A 89 -11.91 -5.64 14.57
N ALA A 90 -12.47 -6.65 13.89
CA ALA A 90 -12.04 -7.01 12.56
C ALA A 90 -12.27 -5.84 11.59
N PHE A 91 -11.36 -5.69 10.63
CA PHE A 91 -11.48 -4.67 9.60
C PHE A 91 -12.72 -4.91 8.74
N LYS A 92 -13.50 -3.86 8.53
CA LYS A 92 -14.67 -3.88 7.65
C LYS A 92 -14.41 -3.01 6.44
N GLY A 93 -14.37 -3.63 5.28
CA GLY A 93 -14.11 -2.97 4.03
C GLY A 93 -13.81 -4.00 2.94
N SER A 94 -13.51 -3.52 1.74
CA SER A 94 -13.13 -4.38 0.63
C SER A 94 -11.70 -4.92 0.80
N ASP A 95 -11.37 -5.98 0.07
CA ASP A 95 -9.99 -6.49 0.04
C ASP A 95 -9.01 -5.44 -0.50
N GLU A 96 -9.44 -4.63 -1.47
CA GLU A 96 -8.62 -3.53 -1.98
C GLU A 96 -8.32 -2.50 -0.89
N GLU A 97 -9.33 -2.07 -0.17
CA GLU A 97 -9.14 -1.15 0.96
C GLU A 97 -8.22 -1.73 2.03
N LEU A 98 -8.36 -3.01 2.31
CA LEU A 98 -7.48 -3.69 3.25
C LEU A 98 -6.03 -3.68 2.78
N GLN A 99 -5.79 -3.91 1.49
CA GLN A 99 -4.43 -3.87 0.93
C GLN A 99 -3.84 -2.46 0.99
N ASP A 100 -4.65 -1.43 0.74
CA ASP A 100 -4.22 -0.05 0.89
C ASP A 100 -3.81 0.26 2.34
N LEU A 101 -4.62 -0.16 3.30
CA LEU A 101 -4.32 0.03 4.71
C LEU A 101 -3.05 -0.72 5.13
N VAL A 102 -2.89 -1.96 4.68
CA VAL A 102 -1.68 -2.76 4.94
C VAL A 102 -0.44 -2.07 4.35
N ALA A 103 -0.54 -1.54 3.12
CA ALA A 103 0.56 -0.79 2.51
C ALA A 103 0.96 0.41 3.37
N TYR A 104 0.01 1.14 3.90
CA TYR A 104 0.29 2.26 4.81
C TYR A 104 1.00 1.77 6.07
N LEU A 105 0.49 0.74 6.72
CA LEU A 105 1.09 0.20 7.95
C LEU A 105 2.52 -0.29 7.70
N LEU A 106 2.77 -0.93 6.57
CA LEU A 106 4.13 -1.36 6.20
C LEU A 106 5.09 -0.20 5.96
N SER A 107 4.57 0.97 5.59
CA SER A 107 5.38 2.17 5.43
C SER A 107 5.83 2.79 6.75
N LEU A 108 5.20 2.42 7.86
CA LEU A 108 5.52 2.92 9.19
C LEU A 108 6.76 2.20 9.72
N LYS A 109 7.89 2.83 9.54
CA LYS A 109 9.20 2.31 9.93
C LYS A 109 9.94 3.31 10.79
N LYS A 110 10.86 2.77 11.61
CA LYS A 110 11.76 3.59 12.37
C LYS A 110 12.57 4.47 11.44
N ALA A 111 12.61 5.77 11.71
CA ALA A 111 13.50 6.67 11.00
C ALA A 111 14.96 6.30 11.31
N ASN A 112 15.72 6.08 10.25
CA ASN A 112 17.16 5.85 10.36
C ASN A 112 17.90 7.18 10.41
#